data_4fc6f58bbad3caee9e33a1f47ca718b3
#
_entry.id   4fc6f58bbad3caee9e33a1f47ca718b3
#
_cell.length_a   1.000
_cell.length_b   1.000
_cell.length_c   1.000
_cell.angle_alpha   90.00
_cell.angle_beta   90.00
_cell.angle_gamma   90.00
#
_symmetry.space_group_name_H-M   'P 1'
#
loop_
_entity.id
_entity.type
_entity.pdbx_description
1 polymer ?
#
loop_
_entity_poly.entity_id
_entity_poly.type
_entity_poly.pdbx_seq_one_letter_code
_entity_poly.pdbx_strand_id
1 'polypeptide(L)'
;AAALAAGLTGLEMGSDIGGSIRNPAHFCGVFGHKSTFGIVPLIGHIPPPPGTYPGEYTTDTDIAVAGPMARSANDLDLVMDLITSPQGPQTTAWSIELPPPRKKILKEFRIGLWLNDPAFPTDINVLDCLQNAVDTLVKAGARIEENRPDIDFVRSHDIYHQLLTATTSAALPREMFDSTLDAAKNLSDDDRGDLARGIRGTTILHRNWLGLNYARTMIRETWADFFKEFDILLCPAVSITAFPHDHTEDFFARKLVVNGEDRSYFDTAVAWAGLTGMAYLPSTIAPVGLAQNGLPVGIQIVAPYLEDRTSIHFAKLIEDTVSGFISPPGF
;
A
#
# COMPACT_ATOMS: atom_id res chain seq x y z
N ALA A 1 10.17 3.03 9.56
CA ALA A 1 9.10 3.20 10.56
C ALA A 1 9.62 2.99 11.99
N ALA A 2 10.28 1.85 12.30
CA ALA A 2 10.77 1.57 13.66
C ALA A 2 11.76 2.66 14.16
N ALA A 3 12.69 3.11 13.34
CA ALA A 3 13.62 4.19 13.67
C ALA A 3 12.89 5.51 14.01
N LEU A 4 11.84 5.84 13.25
CA LEU A 4 10.97 6.99 13.53
C LEU A 4 10.24 6.84 14.86
N ALA A 5 9.62 5.69 15.12
CA ALA A 5 8.88 5.43 16.34
C ALA A 5 9.79 5.50 17.57
N ALA A 6 11.03 5.01 17.46
CA ALA A 6 12.04 5.05 18.52
C ALA A 6 12.76 6.42 18.65
N GLY A 7 12.40 7.43 17.84
CA GLY A 7 13.02 8.75 17.90
C GLY A 7 14.46 8.82 17.37
N LEU A 8 14.95 7.78 16.67
CA LEU A 8 16.30 7.73 16.12
C LEU A 8 16.46 8.63 14.88
N THR A 9 15.37 8.91 14.20
CA THR A 9 15.33 9.80 13.02
C THR A 9 14.15 10.76 13.11
N GLY A 10 14.21 11.88 12.39
CA GLY A 10 13.11 12.86 12.30
C GLY A 10 12.14 12.55 11.16
N LEU A 11 12.68 12.08 10.04
CA LEU A 11 11.99 11.77 8.81
C LEU A 11 12.64 10.54 8.16
N GLU A 12 11.87 9.77 7.41
CA GLU A 12 12.35 8.62 6.66
C GLU A 12 11.76 8.60 5.25
N MET A 13 12.58 8.17 4.30
CA MET A 13 12.11 7.81 2.96
C MET A 13 12.02 6.29 2.85
N GLY A 14 10.89 5.82 2.36
CA GLY A 14 10.66 4.41 2.08
C GLY A 14 10.28 4.17 0.63
N SER A 15 10.13 2.90 0.27
CA SER A 15 9.49 2.49 -0.97
C SER A 15 8.35 1.52 -0.67
N ASP A 16 7.41 1.45 -1.59
CA ASP A 16 6.22 0.61 -1.44
C ASP A 16 5.86 0.00 -2.80
N ILE A 17 5.94 -1.31 -2.89
CA ILE A 17 5.41 -2.09 -4.00
C ILE A 17 4.31 -3.05 -3.52
N GLY A 18 4.39 -3.49 -2.26
CA GLY A 18 3.50 -4.44 -1.61
C GLY A 18 3.03 -4.01 -0.22
N GLY A 19 3.09 -2.71 0.10
CA GLY A 19 2.76 -2.19 1.43
C GLY A 19 3.97 -1.77 2.25
N SER A 20 5.18 -1.73 1.69
CA SER A 20 6.42 -1.54 2.46
C SER A 20 6.61 -0.17 3.13
N ILE A 21 5.80 0.85 2.81
CA ILE A 21 5.61 2.07 3.59
C ILE A 21 4.42 1.91 4.55
N ARG A 22 3.30 1.44 4.03
CA ARG A 22 2.00 1.44 4.70
C ARG A 22 1.92 0.45 5.85
N ASN A 23 2.34 -0.80 5.63
CA ASN A 23 2.31 -1.83 6.67
C ASN A 23 3.22 -1.48 7.85
N PRO A 24 4.51 -1.10 7.66
CA PRO A 24 5.33 -0.71 8.78
C PRO A 24 4.87 0.61 9.45
N ALA A 25 4.25 1.53 8.72
CA ALA A 25 3.63 2.71 9.33
C ALA A 25 2.48 2.31 10.28
N HIS A 26 1.61 1.40 9.84
CA HIS A 26 0.57 0.81 10.68
C HIS A 26 1.15 0.07 11.88
N PHE A 27 2.15 -0.81 11.70
CA PHE A 27 2.74 -1.62 12.78
C PHE A 27 3.49 -0.81 13.83
N CYS A 28 4.06 0.32 13.44
CA CYS A 28 4.85 1.17 14.34
C CYS A 28 4.11 2.42 14.82
N GLY A 29 2.85 2.63 14.41
CA GLY A 29 2.04 3.77 14.82
C GLY A 29 2.59 5.11 14.33
N VAL A 30 3.18 5.16 13.15
CA VAL A 30 3.69 6.38 12.49
C VAL A 30 2.86 6.71 11.26
N PHE A 31 2.97 7.94 10.78
CA PHE A 31 2.40 8.32 9.49
C PHE A 31 3.28 7.79 8.35
N GLY A 32 2.65 7.34 7.26
CA GLY A 32 3.35 6.92 6.06
C GLY A 32 2.53 7.24 4.82
N HIS A 33 3.18 7.78 3.80
CA HIS A 33 2.50 8.13 2.55
C HIS A 33 3.10 7.35 1.38
N LYS A 34 2.29 6.47 0.79
CA LYS A 34 2.55 5.87 -0.51
C LYS A 34 2.11 6.85 -1.59
N SER A 35 3.05 7.49 -2.26
CA SER A 35 2.75 8.47 -3.31
C SER A 35 1.98 7.86 -4.49
N THR A 36 1.34 8.69 -5.28
CA THR A 36 0.89 8.35 -6.63
C THR A 36 2.06 7.78 -7.44
N PHE A 37 1.81 6.76 -8.25
CA PHE A 37 2.82 6.16 -9.11
C PHE A 37 3.38 7.19 -10.12
N GLY A 38 4.71 7.25 -10.23
CA GLY A 38 5.42 8.04 -11.23
C GLY A 38 5.66 9.52 -10.88
N ILE A 39 5.34 9.97 -9.64
CA ILE A 39 5.57 11.36 -9.23
C ILE A 39 6.80 11.57 -8.35
N VAL A 40 7.39 10.49 -7.83
CA VAL A 40 8.64 10.53 -7.05
C VAL A 40 9.67 9.66 -7.77
N PRO A 41 10.85 10.22 -8.14
CA PRO A 41 11.91 9.48 -8.81
C PRO A 41 12.42 8.31 -7.99
N LEU A 42 12.65 7.16 -8.62
CA LEU A 42 13.21 5.95 -8.01
C LEU A 42 14.69 5.72 -8.38
N ILE A 43 15.34 6.67 -9.03
CA ILE A 43 16.74 6.54 -9.48
C ILE A 43 17.65 6.24 -8.28
N GLY A 44 18.38 5.13 -8.36
CA GLY A 44 19.33 4.71 -7.31
C GLY A 44 18.69 4.01 -6.12
N HIS A 45 17.37 3.86 -6.07
CA HIS A 45 16.69 3.24 -4.92
C HIS A 45 17.03 1.76 -4.76
N ILE A 46 16.87 0.96 -5.81
CA ILE A 46 17.27 -0.45 -5.84
C ILE A 46 18.20 -0.62 -7.04
N PRO A 47 19.51 -0.76 -6.81
CA PRO A 47 20.44 -0.99 -7.90
C PRO A 47 20.14 -2.35 -8.56
N PRO A 48 20.34 -2.48 -9.88
CA PRO A 48 20.20 -3.76 -10.56
C PRO A 48 21.17 -4.78 -9.95
N PRO A 49 20.82 -6.09 -9.95
CA PRO A 49 21.74 -7.12 -9.48
C PRO A 49 23.11 -7.03 -10.16
N PRO A 50 24.22 -7.28 -9.44
CA PRO A 50 25.55 -7.21 -10.02
C PRO A 50 25.68 -8.05 -11.30
N GLY A 51 26.19 -7.45 -12.38
CA GLY A 51 26.41 -8.11 -13.67
C GLY A 51 25.19 -8.23 -14.57
N THR A 52 24.01 -7.69 -14.19
CA THR A 52 22.81 -7.75 -15.03
C THR A 52 22.70 -6.58 -16.02
N TYR A 53 23.06 -5.37 -15.59
CA TYR A 53 23.05 -4.18 -16.45
C TYR A 53 24.27 -3.31 -16.20
N PRO A 54 24.94 -2.80 -17.25
CA PRO A 54 26.01 -1.82 -17.09
C PRO A 54 25.41 -0.44 -16.80
N GLY A 55 25.78 0.16 -15.68
CA GLY A 55 25.49 1.56 -15.39
C GLY A 55 24.63 1.82 -14.17
N GLU A 56 24.55 3.10 -13.82
CA GLU A 56 23.83 3.63 -12.66
C GLU A 56 22.33 3.89 -12.94
N TYR A 57 21.86 3.59 -14.14
CA TYR A 57 20.50 3.90 -14.58
C TYR A 57 19.54 2.79 -14.17
N THR A 58 18.54 3.16 -13.35
CA THR A 58 17.37 2.33 -13.07
C THR A 58 16.25 2.72 -14.01
N THR A 59 15.49 1.74 -14.48
CA THR A 59 14.23 1.98 -15.19
C THR A 59 13.09 2.10 -14.18
N ASP A 60 11.98 2.72 -14.58
CA ASP A 60 10.77 2.73 -13.79
C ASP A 60 10.31 1.30 -13.52
N THR A 61 10.17 0.96 -12.25
CA THR A 61 9.68 -0.34 -11.80
C THR A 61 8.17 -0.26 -11.64
N ASP A 62 7.42 -1.10 -12.35
CA ASP A 62 5.95 -1.09 -12.26
C ASP A 62 5.47 -1.25 -10.81
N ILE A 63 4.40 -0.56 -10.45
CA ILE A 63 3.77 -0.51 -9.12
C ILE A 63 4.63 0.17 -8.04
N ALA A 64 5.95 0.03 -8.09
CA ALA A 64 6.84 0.57 -7.06
C ALA A 64 6.82 2.09 -6.99
N VAL A 65 6.78 2.62 -5.78
CA VAL A 65 6.83 4.06 -5.50
C VAL A 65 7.75 4.33 -4.33
N ALA A 66 8.31 5.54 -4.24
CA ALA A 66 8.93 6.06 -3.03
C ALA A 66 7.97 7.05 -2.36
N GLY A 67 8.12 7.19 -1.04
CA GLY A 67 7.33 8.14 -0.27
C GLY A 67 7.82 8.30 1.16
N PRO A 68 7.37 9.36 1.87
CA PRO A 68 7.82 9.69 3.20
C PRO A 68 7.11 8.90 4.30
N MET A 69 7.81 8.73 5.42
CA MET A 69 7.26 8.35 6.71
C MET A 69 7.68 9.39 7.76
N ALA A 70 6.77 9.74 8.66
CA ALA A 70 6.97 10.78 9.65
C ALA A 70 6.15 10.53 10.92
N ARG A 71 6.35 11.37 11.95
CA ARG A 71 5.55 11.35 13.18
C ARG A 71 4.37 12.31 13.15
N SER A 72 4.23 13.10 12.07
CA SER A 72 3.07 13.97 11.83
C SER A 72 2.65 13.97 10.36
N ALA A 73 1.38 14.26 10.09
CA ALA A 73 0.89 14.40 8.73
C ALA A 73 1.47 15.65 8.03
N ASN A 74 1.75 16.72 8.78
CA ASN A 74 2.35 17.93 8.22
C ASN A 74 3.76 17.68 7.66
N ASP A 75 4.55 16.81 8.32
CA ASP A 75 5.88 16.45 7.83
C ASP A 75 5.82 15.66 6.53
N LEU A 76 4.77 14.84 6.33
CA LEU A 76 4.56 14.15 5.03
C LEU A 76 4.33 15.16 3.90
N ASP A 77 3.49 16.18 4.11
CA ASP A 77 3.21 17.20 3.09
C ASP A 77 4.46 18.01 2.75
N LEU A 78 5.23 18.42 3.77
CA LEU A 78 6.51 19.10 3.60
C LEU A 78 7.49 18.28 2.75
N VAL A 79 7.62 16.98 3.03
CA VAL A 79 8.54 16.11 2.26
C VAL A 79 8.05 15.94 0.83
N MET A 80 6.74 15.78 0.61
CA MET A 80 6.19 15.67 -0.75
C MET A 80 6.50 16.90 -1.60
N ASP A 81 6.53 18.11 -1.03
CA ASP A 81 6.96 19.32 -1.74
C ASP A 81 8.41 19.25 -2.23
N LEU A 82 9.27 18.54 -1.51
CA LEU A 82 10.69 18.43 -1.83
C LEU A 82 11.03 17.31 -2.81
N ILE A 83 10.25 16.20 -2.79
CA ILE A 83 10.60 14.99 -3.54
C ILE A 83 9.78 14.78 -4.82
N THR A 84 8.66 15.50 -4.96
CA THR A 84 7.79 15.37 -6.15
C THR A 84 8.47 15.99 -7.36
N SER A 85 8.82 15.17 -8.34
CA SER A 85 9.52 15.58 -9.55
C SER A 85 9.31 14.56 -10.68
N PRO A 86 9.30 14.98 -11.94
CA PRO A 86 9.46 14.07 -13.05
C PRO A 86 10.83 13.37 -12.99
N GLN A 87 10.95 12.18 -13.58
CA GLN A 87 12.19 11.40 -13.54
C GLN A 87 13.06 11.66 -14.77
N GLY A 88 14.37 11.82 -14.55
CA GLY A 88 15.39 11.86 -15.60
C GLY A 88 15.11 12.91 -16.69
N PRO A 89 15.19 12.56 -17.99
CA PRO A 89 15.01 13.52 -19.09
C PRO A 89 13.64 14.19 -19.17
N GLN A 90 12.62 13.64 -18.50
CA GLN A 90 11.28 14.25 -18.45
C GLN A 90 11.31 15.63 -17.79
N THR A 91 12.26 15.89 -16.88
CA THR A 91 12.45 17.19 -16.24
C THR A 91 12.70 18.34 -17.21
N THR A 92 13.11 18.04 -18.45
CA THR A 92 13.33 19.05 -19.49
C THR A 92 12.03 19.73 -19.93
N ALA A 93 10.90 18.99 -19.90
CA ALA A 93 9.64 19.48 -20.47
C ALA A 93 8.45 19.39 -19.49
N TRP A 94 8.58 18.64 -18.40
CA TRP A 94 7.51 18.41 -17.45
C TRP A 94 7.85 18.99 -16.08
N SER A 95 6.84 19.50 -15.41
CA SER A 95 6.83 19.80 -13.97
C SER A 95 5.60 19.16 -13.35
N ILE A 96 5.71 18.73 -12.10
CA ILE A 96 4.59 18.15 -11.36
C ILE A 96 4.18 19.17 -10.29
N GLU A 97 2.92 19.56 -10.34
CA GLU A 97 2.30 20.42 -9.34
C GLU A 97 1.08 19.67 -8.77
N LEU A 98 1.19 19.20 -7.54
CA LEU A 98 0.11 18.50 -6.87
C LEU A 98 -1.01 19.47 -6.49
N PRO A 99 -2.28 19.16 -6.83
CA PRO A 99 -3.40 20.01 -6.47
C PRO A 99 -3.55 20.12 -4.95
N PRO A 100 -4.13 21.22 -4.45
CA PRO A 100 -4.48 21.35 -3.04
C PRO A 100 -5.51 20.29 -2.64
N PRO A 101 -5.65 19.98 -1.34
CA PRO A 101 -6.65 19.03 -0.87
C PRO A 101 -8.07 19.41 -1.33
N ARG A 102 -8.89 18.43 -1.70
CA ARG A 102 -10.27 18.63 -2.17
C ARG A 102 -11.13 19.43 -1.19
N LYS A 103 -10.95 19.19 0.09
CA LYS A 103 -11.68 19.81 1.19
C LYS A 103 -10.71 20.21 2.30
N LYS A 104 -11.11 21.21 3.10
CA LYS A 104 -10.27 21.74 4.19
C LYS A 104 -10.72 21.31 5.59
N ILE A 105 -11.99 20.98 5.75
CA ILE A 105 -12.55 20.62 7.06
C ILE A 105 -13.30 19.30 6.97
N LEU A 106 -13.26 18.53 8.05
CA LEU A 106 -13.77 17.17 8.15
C LEU A 106 -15.19 16.98 7.60
N LYS A 107 -16.11 17.87 7.99
CA LYS A 107 -17.53 17.79 7.61
C LYS A 107 -17.85 18.01 6.14
N GLU A 108 -16.88 18.48 5.35
CA GLU A 108 -17.05 18.70 3.92
C GLU A 108 -16.67 17.48 3.09
N PHE A 109 -15.88 16.55 3.66
CA PHE A 109 -15.51 15.31 2.98
C PHE A 109 -16.69 14.36 2.83
N ARG A 110 -16.81 13.77 1.65
CA ARG A 110 -17.64 12.60 1.37
C ARG A 110 -16.73 11.39 1.44
N ILE A 111 -16.96 10.53 2.43
CA ILE A 111 -16.04 9.49 2.83
C ILE A 111 -16.68 8.13 2.58
N GLY A 112 -16.07 7.31 1.71
CA GLY A 112 -16.40 5.90 1.59
C GLY A 112 -15.71 5.08 2.68
N LEU A 113 -16.32 3.98 3.09
CA LEU A 113 -15.81 3.09 4.14
C LEU A 113 -15.83 1.63 3.69
N TRP A 114 -14.67 0.96 3.82
CA TRP A 114 -14.51 -0.45 3.52
C TRP A 114 -13.54 -1.09 4.53
N LEU A 115 -14.02 -1.48 5.71
CA LEU A 115 -13.16 -1.97 6.79
C LEU A 115 -12.95 -3.48 6.80
N ASN A 116 -13.78 -4.24 6.10
CA ASN A 116 -13.70 -5.70 6.10
C ASN A 116 -14.15 -6.26 4.75
N ASP A 117 -13.59 -7.41 4.37
CA ASP A 117 -14.01 -8.14 3.17
C ASP A 117 -13.97 -9.66 3.45
N PRO A 118 -14.98 -10.44 3.03
CA PRO A 118 -14.99 -11.88 3.29
C PRO A 118 -13.80 -12.65 2.72
N ALA A 119 -13.23 -12.19 1.58
CA ALA A 119 -12.08 -12.83 0.97
C ALA A 119 -10.76 -12.49 1.71
N PHE A 120 -10.64 -11.26 2.19
CA PHE A 120 -9.46 -10.76 2.91
C PHE A 120 -9.90 -10.12 4.23
N PRO A 121 -10.32 -10.94 5.20
CA PRO A 121 -10.91 -10.45 6.43
C PRO A 121 -9.90 -9.65 7.27
N THR A 122 -10.40 -8.63 7.94
CA THR A 122 -9.66 -7.85 8.92
C THR A 122 -9.80 -8.52 10.30
N ASP A 123 -8.68 -8.69 11.00
CA ASP A 123 -8.68 -9.21 12.36
C ASP A 123 -9.47 -8.30 13.30
N ILE A 124 -10.21 -8.91 14.22
CA ILE A 124 -11.11 -8.18 15.13
C ILE A 124 -10.37 -7.10 15.93
N ASN A 125 -9.12 -7.33 16.34
CA ASN A 125 -8.34 -6.34 17.07
C ASN A 125 -8.08 -5.08 16.24
N VAL A 126 -7.84 -5.23 14.93
CA VAL A 126 -7.68 -4.11 14.00
C VAL A 126 -9.03 -3.48 13.71
N LEU A 127 -10.04 -4.30 13.41
CA LEU A 127 -11.39 -3.85 13.03
C LEU A 127 -12.02 -2.99 14.14
N ASP A 128 -11.95 -3.42 15.39
CA ASP A 128 -12.49 -2.69 16.53
C ASP A 128 -11.81 -1.31 16.70
N CYS A 129 -10.48 -1.27 16.51
CA CYS A 129 -9.75 -0.02 16.62
C CYS A 129 -10.10 0.94 15.45
N LEU A 130 -10.23 0.43 14.23
CA LEU A 130 -10.65 1.20 13.07
C LEU A 130 -12.10 1.71 13.23
N GLN A 131 -13.02 0.87 13.73
CA GLN A 131 -14.41 1.27 13.95
C GLN A 131 -14.51 2.37 15.01
N ASN A 132 -13.75 2.27 16.10
CA ASN A 132 -13.70 3.31 17.13
C ASN A 132 -13.21 4.67 16.57
N ALA A 133 -12.23 4.63 15.65
CA ALA A 133 -11.77 5.82 14.96
C ALA A 133 -12.85 6.42 14.05
N VAL A 134 -13.55 5.59 13.29
CA VAL A 134 -14.69 5.99 12.45
C VAL A 134 -15.78 6.62 13.28
N ASP A 135 -16.17 5.99 14.40
CA ASP A 135 -17.18 6.52 15.32
C ASP A 135 -16.79 7.89 15.90
N THR A 136 -15.50 8.08 16.18
CA THR A 136 -14.95 9.36 16.66
C THR A 136 -15.06 10.44 15.58
N LEU A 137 -14.71 10.10 14.34
CA LEU A 137 -14.85 11.02 13.19
C LEU A 137 -16.32 11.39 12.94
N VAL A 138 -17.24 10.44 13.02
CA VAL A 138 -18.69 10.69 12.89
C VAL A 138 -19.19 11.62 13.98
N LYS A 139 -18.78 11.40 15.25
CA LYS A 139 -19.11 12.29 16.38
C LYS A 139 -18.56 13.72 16.17
N ALA A 140 -17.43 13.85 15.48
CA ALA A 140 -16.85 15.14 15.10
C ALA A 140 -17.50 15.77 13.85
N GLY A 141 -18.48 15.10 13.23
CA GLY A 141 -19.27 15.60 12.13
C GLY A 141 -18.86 15.13 10.74
N ALA A 142 -18.01 14.09 10.64
CA ALA A 142 -17.70 13.45 9.36
C ALA A 142 -18.93 12.80 8.72
N ARG A 143 -19.01 12.85 7.38
CA ARG A 143 -20.03 12.14 6.60
C ARG A 143 -19.40 10.88 6.00
N ILE A 144 -19.62 9.75 6.65
CA ILE A 144 -19.05 8.45 6.30
C ILE A 144 -20.17 7.52 5.86
N GLU A 145 -19.99 6.87 4.72
CA GLU A 145 -20.93 5.92 4.15
C GLU A 145 -20.22 4.58 3.90
N GLU A 146 -20.84 3.47 4.29
CA GLU A 146 -20.39 2.14 3.89
C GLU A 146 -20.56 2.00 2.38
N ASN A 147 -19.55 2.43 1.65
CA ASN A 147 -19.50 2.40 0.19
C ASN A 147 -18.05 2.20 -0.26
N ARG A 148 -17.90 1.50 -1.38
CA ARG A 148 -16.61 1.14 -1.95
C ARG A 148 -16.69 1.12 -3.47
N PRO A 149 -15.56 1.19 -4.21
CA PRO A 149 -15.58 0.97 -5.65
C PRO A 149 -16.10 -0.45 -5.96
N ASP A 150 -16.85 -0.58 -7.02
CA ASP A 150 -17.41 -1.86 -7.49
C ASP A 150 -16.33 -2.74 -8.12
N ILE A 151 -15.45 -3.24 -7.26
CA ILE A 151 -14.29 -4.06 -7.62
C ILE A 151 -14.46 -5.46 -7.03
N ASP A 152 -14.31 -6.49 -7.86
CA ASP A 152 -14.08 -7.85 -7.39
C ASP A 152 -12.67 -7.91 -6.76
N PHE A 153 -12.62 -7.97 -5.42
CA PHE A 153 -11.36 -7.90 -4.67
C PHE A 153 -10.47 -9.11 -4.95
N VAL A 154 -11.05 -10.31 -5.07
CA VAL A 154 -10.28 -11.54 -5.37
C VAL A 154 -9.62 -11.42 -6.74
N ARG A 155 -10.37 -11.03 -7.75
CA ARG A 155 -9.84 -10.82 -9.11
C ARG A 155 -8.81 -9.71 -9.14
N SER A 156 -9.05 -8.60 -8.45
CA SER A 156 -8.10 -7.49 -8.32
C SER A 156 -6.79 -7.96 -7.69
N HIS A 157 -6.87 -8.75 -6.63
CA HIS A 157 -5.71 -9.32 -5.95
C HIS A 157 -4.95 -10.33 -6.84
N ASP A 158 -5.63 -11.18 -7.59
CA ASP A 158 -4.99 -12.10 -8.55
C ASP A 158 -4.20 -11.36 -9.64
N ILE A 159 -4.77 -10.27 -10.18
CA ILE A 159 -4.07 -9.42 -11.16
C ILE A 159 -2.85 -8.76 -10.51
N TYR A 160 -3.04 -8.19 -9.32
CA TYR A 160 -1.97 -7.55 -8.57
C TYR A 160 -0.82 -8.52 -8.27
N HIS A 161 -1.12 -9.72 -7.76
CA HIS A 161 -0.11 -10.71 -7.41
C HIS A 161 0.75 -11.09 -8.63
N GLN A 162 0.13 -11.32 -9.79
CA GLN A 162 0.87 -11.64 -11.02
C GLN A 162 1.71 -10.45 -11.53
N LEU A 163 1.19 -9.23 -11.49
CA LEU A 163 1.95 -8.03 -11.86
C LEU A 163 3.11 -7.76 -10.90
N LEU A 164 2.89 -7.97 -9.59
CA LEU A 164 3.93 -7.82 -8.58
C LEU A 164 5.06 -8.83 -8.78
N THR A 165 4.73 -10.11 -8.95
CA THR A 165 5.74 -11.16 -9.13
C THR A 165 6.44 -11.07 -10.50
N ALA A 166 5.75 -10.61 -11.53
CA ALA A 166 6.37 -10.25 -12.81
C ALA A 166 7.45 -9.17 -12.62
N THR A 167 7.10 -8.12 -11.88
CA THR A 167 8.00 -7.00 -11.62
C THR A 167 9.21 -7.42 -10.78
N THR A 168 8.99 -8.18 -9.70
CA THR A 168 10.06 -8.61 -8.80
C THR A 168 10.92 -9.74 -9.38
N SER A 169 10.45 -10.45 -10.41
CA SER A 169 11.18 -11.54 -11.07
C SER A 169 12.52 -11.12 -11.64
N ALA A 170 12.67 -9.85 -12.02
CA ALA A 170 13.92 -9.30 -12.54
C ALA A 170 15.08 -9.34 -11.51
N ALA A 171 14.76 -9.40 -10.21
CA ALA A 171 15.75 -9.48 -9.14
C ALA A 171 16.07 -10.92 -8.72
N LEU A 172 15.40 -11.93 -9.28
CA LEU A 172 15.64 -13.33 -8.93
C LEU A 172 16.99 -13.80 -9.46
N PRO A 173 17.77 -14.57 -8.67
CA PRO A 173 18.91 -15.30 -9.18
C PRO A 173 18.50 -16.22 -10.33
N ARG A 174 19.40 -16.38 -11.32
CA ARG A 174 19.10 -17.16 -12.52
C ARG A 174 18.62 -18.58 -12.21
N GLU A 175 19.28 -19.27 -11.27
CA GLU A 175 18.90 -20.63 -10.87
C GLU A 175 17.48 -20.72 -10.31
N MET A 176 17.06 -19.71 -9.52
CA MET A 176 15.70 -19.63 -8.99
C MET A 176 14.69 -19.36 -10.10
N PHE A 177 15.02 -18.48 -11.05
CA PHE A 177 14.15 -18.21 -12.18
C PHE A 177 13.99 -19.45 -13.08
N ASP A 178 15.10 -20.15 -13.41
CA ASP A 178 15.08 -21.37 -14.23
C ASP A 178 14.26 -22.48 -13.53
N SER A 179 14.40 -22.64 -12.21
CA SER A 179 13.58 -23.57 -11.41
C SER A 179 12.08 -23.21 -11.46
N THR A 180 11.76 -21.90 -11.42
CA THR A 180 10.36 -21.43 -11.52
C THR A 180 9.79 -21.68 -12.92
N LEU A 181 10.60 -21.53 -13.99
CA LEU A 181 10.21 -21.89 -15.35
C LEU A 181 9.90 -23.39 -15.50
N ASP A 182 10.66 -24.25 -14.83
CA ASP A 182 10.41 -25.71 -14.84
C ASP A 182 9.13 -26.05 -14.05
N ALA A 183 8.89 -25.40 -12.92
CA ALA A 183 7.66 -25.55 -12.15
C ALA A 183 6.43 -25.11 -12.97
N ALA A 184 6.55 -24.04 -13.74
CA ALA A 184 5.47 -23.55 -14.59
C ALA A 184 4.96 -24.55 -15.65
N LYS A 185 5.84 -25.44 -16.12
CA LYS A 185 5.47 -26.47 -17.12
C LYS A 185 4.49 -27.51 -16.58
N ASN A 186 4.51 -27.71 -15.25
CA ASN A 186 3.68 -28.71 -14.56
C ASN A 186 2.53 -28.07 -13.75
N LEU A 187 2.36 -26.76 -13.86
CA LEU A 187 1.34 -26.04 -13.11
C LEU A 187 -0.05 -26.28 -13.73
N SER A 188 -1.00 -26.73 -12.90
CA SER A 188 -2.40 -26.87 -13.32
C SER A 188 -3.04 -25.50 -13.56
N ASP A 189 -3.80 -25.39 -14.66
CA ASP A 189 -4.54 -24.15 -14.97
C ASP A 189 -5.59 -23.79 -13.89
N ASP A 190 -6.06 -24.78 -13.12
CA ASP A 190 -7.06 -24.59 -12.06
C ASP A 190 -6.45 -24.24 -10.69
N ASP A 191 -5.14 -24.35 -10.53
CA ASP A 191 -4.48 -24.01 -9.26
C ASP A 191 -4.53 -22.49 -9.04
N ARG A 192 -5.16 -22.07 -7.94
CA ARG A 192 -5.33 -20.67 -7.51
C ARG A 192 -4.56 -20.32 -6.24
N GLY A 193 -3.70 -21.23 -5.76
CA GLY A 193 -2.87 -21.00 -4.59
C GLY A 193 -1.82 -19.90 -4.81
N ASP A 194 -1.27 -19.38 -3.72
CA ASP A 194 -0.27 -18.29 -3.75
C ASP A 194 0.95 -18.63 -4.57
N LEU A 195 1.47 -19.85 -4.38
CA LEU A 195 2.62 -20.34 -5.13
C LEU A 195 2.32 -20.37 -6.63
N ALA A 196 1.13 -20.87 -7.02
CA ALA A 196 0.71 -20.94 -8.41
C ALA A 196 0.58 -19.54 -9.05
N ARG A 197 0.00 -18.59 -8.32
CA ARG A 197 -0.08 -17.18 -8.75
C ARG A 197 1.32 -16.57 -8.92
N GLY A 198 2.21 -16.83 -7.95
CA GLY A 198 3.60 -16.39 -8.00
C GLY A 198 4.37 -16.94 -9.21
N ILE A 199 4.25 -18.26 -9.48
CA ILE A 199 4.86 -18.89 -10.64
C ILE A 199 4.34 -18.27 -11.94
N ARG A 200 3.02 -18.10 -12.10
CA ARG A 200 2.43 -17.49 -13.30
C ARG A 200 2.92 -16.07 -13.54
N GLY A 201 3.01 -15.26 -12.50
CA GLY A 201 3.49 -13.89 -12.64
C GLY A 201 4.99 -13.83 -12.94
N THR A 202 5.80 -14.61 -12.23
CA THR A 202 7.26 -14.68 -12.46
C THR A 202 7.61 -15.10 -13.88
N THR A 203 6.83 -16.01 -14.48
CA THR A 203 7.08 -16.58 -15.81
C THR A 203 6.16 -16.02 -16.91
N ILE A 204 5.50 -14.90 -16.64
CA ILE A 204 4.48 -14.34 -17.53
C ILE A 204 5.06 -13.96 -18.89
N LEU A 205 4.36 -14.32 -19.95
CA LEU A 205 4.69 -13.80 -21.29
C LEU A 205 4.26 -12.34 -21.38
N HIS A 206 5.04 -11.50 -22.06
CA HIS A 206 4.75 -10.08 -22.25
C HIS A 206 3.33 -9.83 -22.79
N ARG A 207 2.86 -10.63 -23.77
CA ARG A 207 1.49 -10.52 -24.28
C ARG A 207 0.42 -10.70 -23.18
N ASN A 208 0.67 -11.60 -22.23
CA ASN A 208 -0.25 -11.87 -21.13
C ASN A 208 -0.18 -10.75 -20.10
N TRP A 209 1.02 -10.23 -19.81
CA TRP A 209 1.21 -9.03 -19.00
C TRP A 209 0.42 -7.83 -19.54
N LEU A 210 0.45 -7.61 -20.88
CA LEU A 210 -0.38 -6.57 -21.53
C LEU A 210 -1.87 -6.78 -21.26
N GLY A 211 -2.35 -8.03 -21.24
CA GLY A 211 -3.73 -8.37 -20.87
C GLY A 211 -4.06 -8.02 -19.42
N LEU A 212 -3.16 -8.34 -18.47
CA LEU A 212 -3.31 -7.96 -17.07
C LEU A 212 -3.26 -6.43 -16.89
N ASN A 213 -2.38 -5.76 -17.61
CA ASN A 213 -2.28 -4.30 -17.58
C ASN A 213 -3.56 -3.63 -18.11
N TYR A 214 -4.19 -4.21 -19.14
CA TYR A 214 -5.50 -3.76 -19.61
C TYR A 214 -6.58 -3.94 -18.53
N ALA A 215 -6.63 -5.12 -17.90
CA ALA A 215 -7.57 -5.38 -16.81
C ALA A 215 -7.35 -4.42 -15.63
N ARG A 216 -6.09 -4.13 -15.27
CA ARG A 216 -5.74 -3.09 -14.30
C ARG A 216 -6.27 -1.70 -14.70
N THR A 217 -6.18 -1.35 -15.98
CA THR A 217 -6.72 -0.06 -16.46
C THR A 217 -8.21 0.04 -16.24
N MET A 218 -8.97 -1.03 -16.48
CA MET A 218 -10.41 -1.04 -16.19
C MET A 218 -10.72 -0.87 -14.69
N ILE A 219 -9.91 -1.49 -13.82
CA ILE A 219 -10.03 -1.29 -12.36
C ILE A 219 -9.72 0.16 -11.97
N ARG A 220 -8.73 0.80 -12.60
CA ARG A 220 -8.42 2.22 -12.38
C ARG A 220 -9.59 3.13 -12.78
N GLU A 221 -10.30 2.82 -13.87
CA GLU A 221 -11.52 3.55 -14.26
C GLU A 221 -12.63 3.39 -13.21
N THR A 222 -12.82 2.17 -12.67
CA THR A 222 -13.78 1.95 -11.57
C THR A 222 -13.44 2.79 -10.33
N TRP A 223 -12.16 2.90 -9.97
CA TRP A 223 -11.72 3.81 -8.92
C TRP A 223 -12.00 5.28 -9.24
N ALA A 224 -11.74 5.69 -10.49
CA ALA A 224 -12.01 7.07 -10.92
C ALA A 224 -13.50 7.40 -10.85
N ASP A 225 -14.38 6.46 -11.20
CA ASP A 225 -15.83 6.60 -11.08
C ASP A 225 -16.26 6.74 -9.61
N PHE A 226 -15.74 5.91 -8.71
CA PHE A 226 -15.99 6.03 -7.28
C PHE A 226 -15.62 7.42 -6.74
N PHE A 227 -14.49 7.97 -7.15
CA PHE A 227 -14.02 9.27 -6.71
C PHE A 227 -14.73 10.49 -7.34
N LYS A 228 -15.71 10.28 -8.23
CA LYS A 228 -16.66 11.33 -8.64
C LYS A 228 -17.68 11.64 -7.54
N GLU A 229 -18.01 10.64 -6.72
CA GLU A 229 -18.98 10.75 -5.64
C GLU A 229 -18.32 10.91 -4.27
N PHE A 230 -17.16 10.29 -4.06
CA PHE A 230 -16.41 10.33 -2.80
C PHE A 230 -15.10 11.11 -2.95
N ASP A 231 -14.66 11.72 -1.87
CA ASP A 231 -13.39 12.46 -1.84
C ASP A 231 -12.23 11.58 -1.38
N ILE A 232 -12.51 10.59 -0.52
CA ILE A 232 -11.58 9.57 -0.05
C ILE A 232 -12.29 8.23 0.24
N LEU A 233 -11.50 7.15 0.34
CA LEU A 233 -11.91 5.89 0.94
C LEU A 233 -11.08 5.62 2.20
N LEU A 234 -11.74 5.18 3.28
CA LEU A 234 -11.09 4.64 4.46
C LEU A 234 -11.14 3.11 4.42
N CYS A 235 -9.98 2.47 4.59
CA CYS A 235 -9.87 1.01 4.63
C CYS A 235 -8.69 0.57 5.51
N PRO A 236 -8.52 -0.75 5.80
CA PRO A 236 -7.34 -1.23 6.50
C PRO A 236 -6.05 -1.01 5.69
N ALA A 237 -4.93 -0.81 6.39
CA ALA A 237 -3.60 -0.88 5.78
C ALA A 237 -3.20 -2.34 5.51
N VAL A 238 -3.45 -3.18 6.50
CA VAL A 238 -3.19 -4.61 6.53
C VAL A 238 -4.20 -5.26 7.47
N SER A 239 -4.41 -6.57 7.32
CA SER A 239 -5.47 -7.31 8.06
C SER A 239 -5.22 -7.45 9.57
N ILE A 240 -3.99 -7.36 10.05
CA ILE A 240 -3.58 -7.71 11.42
C ILE A 240 -2.66 -6.64 12.03
N THR A 241 -2.54 -6.63 13.35
CA THR A 241 -1.47 -5.91 14.07
C THR A 241 -0.10 -6.53 13.81
N ALA A 242 0.98 -5.89 14.29
CA ALA A 242 2.32 -6.49 14.24
C ALA A 242 2.32 -7.89 14.87
N PHE A 243 3.14 -8.77 14.33
CA PHE A 243 3.20 -10.20 14.64
C PHE A 243 4.64 -10.64 14.92
N PRO A 244 4.85 -11.78 15.62
CA PRO A 244 6.19 -12.33 15.85
C PRO A 244 6.92 -12.66 14.53
N HIS A 245 8.25 -12.59 14.56
CA HIS A 245 9.06 -12.97 13.41
C HIS A 245 8.87 -14.47 13.11
N ASP A 246 8.64 -14.79 11.84
CA ASP A 246 8.59 -16.15 11.31
C ASP A 246 9.84 -16.37 10.44
N HIS A 247 10.69 -17.33 10.86
CA HIS A 247 11.93 -17.70 10.19
C HIS A 247 11.80 -18.98 9.37
N THR A 248 10.59 -19.47 9.09
CA THR A 248 10.35 -20.59 8.19
C THR A 248 10.97 -20.29 6.83
N GLU A 249 11.84 -21.18 6.34
CA GLU A 249 12.60 -20.97 5.09
C GLU A 249 11.67 -20.86 3.87
N ASP A 250 10.68 -21.76 3.77
CA ASP A 250 9.68 -21.68 2.71
C ASP A 250 8.71 -20.51 2.98
N PHE A 251 8.87 -19.45 2.21
CA PHE A 251 8.06 -18.25 2.31
C PHE A 251 6.55 -18.52 2.13
N PHE A 252 6.18 -19.42 1.23
CA PHE A 252 4.77 -19.73 0.95
C PHE A 252 4.15 -20.69 1.99
N ALA A 253 4.98 -21.35 2.81
CA ALA A 253 4.51 -22.14 3.93
C ALA A 253 4.13 -21.31 5.17
N ARG A 254 4.60 -20.05 5.25
CA ARG A 254 4.31 -19.15 6.37
C ARG A 254 2.83 -18.83 6.46
N LYS A 255 2.35 -18.73 7.70
CA LYS A 255 0.94 -18.40 7.99
C LYS A 255 0.84 -17.24 8.97
N LEU A 256 -0.25 -16.51 8.85
CA LEU A 256 -0.66 -15.48 9.81
C LEU A 256 -2.05 -15.83 10.33
N VAL A 257 -2.28 -15.59 11.62
CA VAL A 257 -3.58 -15.85 12.23
C VAL A 257 -4.46 -14.61 12.08
N VAL A 258 -5.64 -14.79 11.48
CA VAL A 258 -6.66 -13.75 11.35
C VAL A 258 -7.96 -14.31 11.93
N ASN A 259 -8.49 -13.72 12.99
CA ASN A 259 -9.70 -14.18 13.67
C ASN A 259 -9.65 -15.66 14.12
N GLY A 260 -8.46 -16.15 14.51
CA GLY A 260 -8.24 -17.53 14.92
C GLY A 260 -8.05 -18.54 13.80
N GLU A 261 -8.02 -18.10 12.55
CA GLU A 261 -7.79 -18.96 11.37
C GLU A 261 -6.43 -18.68 10.75
N ASP A 262 -5.71 -19.77 10.39
CA ASP A 262 -4.48 -19.69 9.62
C ASP A 262 -4.75 -19.22 8.19
N ARG A 263 -4.13 -18.11 7.82
CA ARG A 263 -4.22 -17.51 6.47
C ARG A 263 -2.85 -17.46 5.82
N SER A 264 -2.82 -17.37 4.48
CA SER A 264 -1.60 -17.11 3.74
C SER A 264 -0.89 -15.87 4.29
N TYR A 265 0.40 -16.01 4.60
CA TYR A 265 1.25 -14.89 5.00
C TYR A 265 1.26 -13.79 3.93
N PHE A 266 1.45 -14.20 2.67
CA PHE A 266 1.55 -13.26 1.56
C PHE A 266 0.23 -12.51 1.36
N ASP A 267 -0.89 -13.21 1.16
CA ASP A 267 -2.20 -12.57 0.94
C ASP A 267 -2.58 -11.66 2.11
N THR A 268 -2.37 -12.11 3.35
CA THR A 268 -2.68 -11.30 4.54
C THR A 268 -1.86 -10.02 4.60
N ALA A 269 -0.57 -10.09 4.21
CA ALA A 269 0.32 -8.93 4.25
C ALA A 269 0.09 -7.93 3.12
N VAL A 270 -0.37 -8.37 1.93
CA VAL A 270 -0.36 -7.51 0.75
C VAL A 270 -1.74 -7.21 0.15
N ALA A 271 -2.82 -7.90 0.52
CA ALA A 271 -4.12 -7.75 -0.16
C ALA A 271 -4.64 -6.30 -0.10
N TRP A 272 -4.77 -5.73 1.09
CA TRP A 272 -5.24 -4.35 1.26
C TRP A 272 -4.28 -3.31 0.68
N ALA A 273 -2.98 -3.56 0.79
CA ALA A 273 -1.97 -2.71 0.17
C ALA A 273 -2.01 -2.79 -1.35
N GLY A 274 -2.17 -4.00 -1.90
CA GLY A 274 -2.25 -4.26 -3.34
C GLY A 274 -3.47 -3.63 -4.00
N LEU A 275 -4.59 -3.57 -3.29
CA LEU A 275 -5.84 -2.97 -3.77
C LEU A 275 -5.63 -1.55 -4.34
N THR A 276 -4.84 -0.74 -3.67
CA THR A 276 -4.57 0.65 -4.07
C THR A 276 -3.25 0.81 -4.82
N GLY A 277 -2.24 -0.02 -4.49
CA GLY A 277 -0.92 -0.01 -5.14
C GLY A 277 -1.01 -0.34 -6.63
N MET A 278 -1.73 -1.41 -6.98
CA MET A 278 -1.97 -1.82 -8.34
C MET A 278 -2.69 -0.73 -9.18
N ALA A 279 -3.60 0.02 -8.54
CA ALA A 279 -4.34 1.09 -9.20
C ALA A 279 -3.56 2.42 -9.30
N TYR A 280 -2.31 2.45 -8.81
CA TYR A 280 -1.43 3.63 -8.81
C TYR A 280 -1.90 4.80 -7.92
N LEU A 281 -2.88 4.57 -7.06
CA LEU A 281 -3.49 5.59 -6.22
C LEU A 281 -2.58 6.00 -5.06
N PRO A 282 -2.60 7.27 -4.65
CA PRO A 282 -1.96 7.69 -3.41
C PRO A 282 -2.69 7.13 -2.21
N SER A 283 -1.95 6.78 -1.15
CA SER A 283 -2.52 6.27 0.09
C SER A 283 -1.69 6.73 1.29
N THR A 284 -2.35 7.30 2.28
CA THR A 284 -1.72 7.74 3.53
C THR A 284 -2.17 6.86 4.69
N ILE A 285 -1.24 6.44 5.53
CA ILE A 285 -1.54 5.81 6.82
C ILE A 285 -1.52 6.86 7.91
N ALA A 286 -2.58 6.90 8.70
CA ALA A 286 -2.65 7.70 9.92
C ALA A 286 -2.84 6.77 11.13
N PRO A 287 -2.04 6.92 12.20
CA PRO A 287 -2.27 6.20 13.45
C PRO A 287 -3.65 6.54 14.02
N VAL A 288 -4.38 5.52 14.50
CA VAL A 288 -5.72 5.71 15.09
C VAL A 288 -5.84 5.19 16.52
N GLY A 289 -4.74 4.70 17.08
CA GLY A 289 -4.67 4.22 18.45
C GLY A 289 -3.99 2.86 18.60
N LEU A 290 -4.25 2.22 19.71
CA LEU A 290 -3.74 0.90 20.04
C LEU A 290 -4.88 -0.12 20.06
N ALA A 291 -4.65 -1.30 19.51
CA ALA A 291 -5.54 -2.45 19.64
C ALA A 291 -5.56 -2.99 21.08
N GLN A 292 -6.46 -3.91 21.38
CA GLN A 292 -6.58 -4.51 22.73
C GLN A 292 -5.28 -5.18 23.21
N ASN A 293 -4.46 -5.68 22.28
CA ASN A 293 -3.16 -6.28 22.58
C ASN A 293 -2.04 -5.24 22.79
N GLY A 294 -2.35 -3.95 22.80
CA GLY A 294 -1.42 -2.85 23.03
C GLY A 294 -0.56 -2.47 21.81
N LEU A 295 -0.80 -3.08 20.65
CA LEU A 295 -0.06 -2.78 19.43
C LEU A 295 -0.74 -1.67 18.61
N PRO A 296 0.06 -0.83 17.89
CA PRO A 296 -0.48 0.24 17.06
C PRO A 296 -1.38 -0.25 15.95
N VAL A 297 -2.35 0.58 15.60
CA VAL A 297 -3.21 0.44 14.42
C VAL A 297 -3.21 1.76 13.66
N GLY A 298 -3.07 1.67 12.34
CA GLY A 298 -3.22 2.80 11.41
C GLY A 298 -4.34 2.52 10.40
N ILE A 299 -5.08 3.56 10.03
CA ILE A 299 -6.07 3.51 8.96
C ILE A 299 -5.44 3.92 7.63
N GLN A 300 -5.81 3.27 6.54
CA GLN A 300 -5.43 3.66 5.18
C GLN A 300 -6.45 4.64 4.60
N ILE A 301 -5.97 5.80 4.18
CA ILE A 301 -6.72 6.86 3.54
C ILE A 301 -6.35 6.86 2.07
N VAL A 302 -7.26 6.48 1.20
CA VAL A 302 -7.05 6.42 -0.25
C VAL A 302 -7.65 7.65 -0.89
N ALA A 303 -6.88 8.34 -1.74
CA ALA A 303 -7.34 9.50 -2.49
C ALA A 303 -7.29 9.24 -4.01
N PRO A 304 -7.92 10.09 -4.83
CA PRO A 304 -7.85 10.00 -6.27
C PRO A 304 -6.43 10.09 -6.82
N TYR A 305 -6.22 9.55 -8.00
CA TYR A 305 -4.95 9.60 -8.70
C TYR A 305 -4.43 11.03 -8.86
N LEU A 306 -3.18 11.28 -8.47
CA LEU A 306 -2.50 12.60 -8.43
C LEU A 306 -3.06 13.58 -7.37
N GLU A 307 -3.87 13.14 -6.44
CA GLU A 307 -4.39 13.98 -5.35
C GLU A 307 -3.80 13.60 -3.99
N ASP A 308 -2.50 13.41 -3.94
CA ASP A 308 -1.73 12.98 -2.76
C ASP A 308 -2.02 13.87 -1.54
N ARG A 309 -2.08 15.19 -1.73
CA ARG A 309 -2.39 16.15 -0.67
C ARG A 309 -3.77 15.96 -0.05
N THR A 310 -4.72 15.36 -0.78
CA THR A 310 -6.07 15.08 -0.25
C THR A 310 -6.00 14.01 0.86
N SER A 311 -5.27 12.91 0.65
CA SER A 311 -5.10 11.87 1.67
C SER A 311 -4.20 12.31 2.83
N ILE A 312 -3.14 13.08 2.57
CA ILE A 312 -2.25 13.63 3.60
C ILE A 312 -2.99 14.63 4.49
N HIS A 313 -3.77 15.53 3.89
CA HIS A 313 -4.58 16.50 4.64
C HIS A 313 -5.65 15.80 5.48
N PHE A 314 -6.29 14.75 4.96
CA PHE A 314 -7.24 13.98 5.75
C PHE A 314 -6.55 13.23 6.91
N ALA A 315 -5.32 12.75 6.72
CA ALA A 315 -4.51 12.22 7.82
C ALA A 315 -4.25 13.26 8.92
N LYS A 316 -4.04 14.54 8.54
CA LYS A 316 -3.96 15.64 9.51
C LYS A 316 -5.26 15.84 10.29
N LEU A 317 -6.41 15.74 9.63
CA LEU A 317 -7.72 15.83 10.30
C LEU A 317 -7.93 14.65 11.27
N ILE A 318 -7.45 13.44 10.93
CA ILE A 318 -7.44 12.29 11.86
C ILE A 318 -6.51 12.58 13.05
N GLU A 319 -5.30 13.08 12.81
CA GLU A 319 -4.35 13.46 13.85
C GLU A 319 -4.96 14.42 14.87
N ASP A 320 -5.69 15.42 14.39
CA ASP A 320 -6.33 16.44 15.23
C ASP A 320 -7.59 15.95 15.99
N THR A 321 -8.25 14.91 15.46
CA THR A 321 -9.60 14.50 15.93
C THR A 321 -9.59 13.17 16.69
N VAL A 322 -8.77 12.23 16.25
CA VAL A 322 -8.77 10.83 16.75
C VAL A 322 -7.52 10.54 17.55
N SER A 323 -6.37 10.46 16.88
CA SER A 323 -5.07 10.14 17.47
C SER A 323 -3.95 10.51 16.51
N GLY A 324 -2.81 10.88 17.06
CA GLY A 324 -1.55 11.05 16.35
C GLY A 324 -0.51 10.00 16.76
N PHE A 325 0.74 10.31 16.50
CA PHE A 325 1.87 9.50 16.94
C PHE A 325 1.95 9.43 18.47
N ILE A 326 2.15 8.21 18.97
CA ILE A 326 2.41 7.94 20.40
C ILE A 326 3.76 7.23 20.48
N SER A 327 4.71 7.80 21.23
CA SER A 327 6.01 7.15 21.44
C SER A 327 5.84 5.78 22.11
N PRO A 328 6.54 4.74 21.64
CA PRO A 328 6.53 3.45 22.31
C PRO A 328 7.14 3.54 23.71
N PRO A 329 6.73 2.67 24.65
CA PRO A 329 7.29 2.66 26.00
C PRO A 329 8.81 2.49 25.99
N GLY A 330 9.52 3.36 26.68
CA GLY A 330 10.99 3.30 26.82
C GLY A 330 11.78 4.07 25.75
N PHE A 331 11.10 4.80 24.87
CA PHE A 331 11.72 5.63 23.84
C PHE A 331 11.22 7.07 23.87
#